data_f093d0047f58b3fef113df2b6f7e2320
#
_entry.id   f093d0047f58b3fef113df2b6f7e2320
#
_cell.length_a   1.000
_cell.length_b   1.000
_cell.length_c   1.000
_cell.angle_alpha   90.00
_cell.angle_beta   90.00
_cell.angle_gamma   90.00
#
_symmetry.space_group_name_H-M   'P 1'
#
loop_
_entity.id
_entity.type
_entity.pdbx_description
1 polymer ?
#
loop_
_entity_poly.entity_id
_entity_poly.type
_entity_poly.pdbx_seq_one_letter_code
_entity_poly.pdbx_strand_id
1 'polypeptide(L)'
;VTVEEGKSLETTFDHKEGMQFDRGFASPYFATDSDKMVAEIEDAYILITDKKITAVSDLLPFLEKFVKVSKNLVIIAEEIEGEALATLVVNKLRGTFNALVVKAPGFGDRRKEMLEDIAILTGGTVISEDLGKKLENIEVADCGRADKVKSDKENTSIIGGKGDKKLISARVEKIRREIVESTSDFDREKFQERLAKLSGGVAIINVGAATEVELKDKKERVIDAVAATKAALEEGIVPGGAVALLDISQKMNSKDLEKSGASRDEVIGFELVKSAIESPFTKLMENGGLNSGELIAKARAASAKGQGFDILKTESTAEAVTIDMIKAGIIDPLKVVRTAVENAV
;
A
#
# COMPACT_ATOMS: atom_id res chain seq x y z
N VAL A 1 -1.75 -6.74 -3.08
CA VAL A 1 -1.27 -7.92 -2.31
C VAL A 1 -1.54 -7.67 -0.84
N THR A 2 -2.20 -8.61 -0.17
CA THR A 2 -2.43 -8.60 1.28
C THR A 2 -1.69 -9.75 1.95
N VAL A 3 -1.29 -9.58 3.22
CA VAL A 3 -0.60 -10.61 4.00
C VAL A 3 -1.49 -10.95 5.19
N GLU A 4 -1.85 -12.23 5.32
CA GLU A 4 -2.72 -12.73 6.38
C GLU A 4 -2.06 -13.88 7.15
N GLU A 5 -2.58 -14.20 8.31
CA GLU A 5 -2.16 -15.34 9.09
C GLU A 5 -2.84 -16.60 8.53
N GLY A 6 -2.02 -17.52 8.03
CA GLY A 6 -2.50 -18.81 7.55
C GLY A 6 -2.81 -19.75 8.71
N LYS A 7 -3.62 -20.77 8.42
CA LYS A 7 -3.95 -21.84 9.38
C LYS A 7 -3.10 -23.09 9.18
N SER A 8 -2.16 -23.05 8.24
CA SER A 8 -1.28 -24.16 7.88
C SER A 8 0.16 -23.89 8.33
N LEU A 9 0.99 -24.93 8.36
CA LEU A 9 2.44 -24.78 8.61
C LEU A 9 3.17 -24.12 7.44
N GLU A 10 2.64 -24.29 6.23
CA GLU A 10 3.23 -23.76 5.01
C GLU A 10 2.59 -22.43 4.62
N THR A 11 3.39 -21.53 4.05
CA THR A 11 2.90 -20.30 3.47
C THR A 11 2.26 -20.58 2.12
N THR A 12 1.02 -20.14 1.92
CA THR A 12 0.24 -20.36 0.70
C THR A 12 -0.14 -19.06 0.04
N PHE A 13 -0.44 -19.14 -1.27
CA PHE A 13 -0.90 -17.99 -2.07
C PHE A 13 -2.32 -18.29 -2.55
N ASP A 14 -3.20 -17.34 -2.28
CA ASP A 14 -4.55 -17.33 -2.83
C ASP A 14 -4.73 -16.10 -3.73
N HIS A 15 -5.45 -16.29 -4.81
CA HIS A 15 -5.90 -15.20 -5.67
C HIS A 15 -7.41 -15.13 -5.60
N LYS A 16 -7.93 -13.99 -5.13
CA LYS A 16 -9.38 -13.73 -5.06
C LYS A 16 -9.75 -12.58 -5.96
N GLU A 17 -10.96 -12.64 -6.51
CA GLU A 17 -11.57 -11.48 -7.15
C GLU A 17 -11.65 -10.35 -6.13
N GLY A 18 -11.24 -9.17 -6.52
CA GLY A 18 -11.16 -8.04 -5.61
C GLY A 18 -10.53 -6.83 -6.27
N MET A 19 -10.55 -5.72 -5.54
CA MET A 19 -10.02 -4.45 -6.00
C MET A 19 -9.34 -3.73 -4.85
N GLN A 20 -8.22 -3.07 -5.13
CA GLN A 20 -7.61 -2.10 -4.22
C GLN A 20 -7.68 -0.71 -4.85
N PHE A 21 -7.99 0.29 -4.04
CA PHE A 21 -7.97 1.69 -4.46
C PHE A 21 -7.37 2.60 -3.37
N ASP A 22 -6.83 3.74 -3.81
CA ASP A 22 -6.02 4.66 -3.01
C ASP A 22 -6.91 5.66 -2.25
N ARG A 23 -7.76 5.15 -1.38
CA ARG A 23 -8.56 5.89 -0.40
C ARG A 23 -8.73 5.04 0.83
N GLY A 24 -8.43 5.59 1.99
CA GLY A 24 -8.59 4.93 3.27
C GLY A 24 -9.89 5.28 3.98
N PHE A 25 -9.96 4.87 5.24
CA PHE A 25 -11.13 5.14 6.09
C PHE A 25 -11.29 6.65 6.36
N ALA A 26 -12.54 7.07 6.53
CA ALA A 26 -12.88 8.48 6.76
C ALA A 26 -12.49 8.97 8.17
N SER A 27 -12.29 8.07 9.13
CA SER A 27 -11.91 8.40 10.50
C SER A 27 -11.10 7.28 11.15
N PRO A 28 -10.04 7.61 11.92
CA PRO A 28 -9.26 6.65 12.70
C PRO A 28 -10.09 5.79 13.66
N TYR A 29 -11.21 6.28 14.12
CA TYR A 29 -12.13 5.55 15.00
C TYR A 29 -12.78 4.32 14.33
N PHE A 30 -12.66 4.17 13.02
CA PHE A 30 -13.07 2.95 12.31
C PHE A 30 -12.02 1.85 12.35
N ALA A 31 -10.80 2.10 12.84
CA ALA A 31 -9.81 1.06 13.00
C ALA A 31 -10.32 -0.07 13.93
N THR A 32 -10.09 -1.31 13.54
CA THR A 32 -10.33 -2.50 14.37
C THR A 32 -9.06 -2.94 15.09
N ASP A 33 -7.91 -2.64 14.49
CA ASP A 33 -6.58 -2.73 15.07
C ASP A 33 -6.00 -1.30 15.20
N SER A 34 -6.01 -0.78 16.40
CA SER A 34 -5.56 0.60 16.68
C SER A 34 -4.04 0.76 16.56
N ASP A 35 -3.28 -0.29 16.83
CA ASP A 35 -1.81 -0.24 16.80
C ASP A 35 -1.30 -0.17 15.36
N LYS A 36 -1.95 -0.92 14.48
CA LYS A 36 -1.63 -0.95 13.03
C LYS A 36 -2.44 0.07 12.23
N MET A 37 -3.40 0.75 12.84
CA MET A 37 -4.31 1.70 12.18
C MET A 37 -4.99 1.08 10.95
N VAL A 38 -5.55 -0.12 11.12
CA VAL A 38 -6.24 -0.89 10.09
C VAL A 38 -7.67 -1.21 10.54
N ALA A 39 -8.61 -1.08 9.62
CA ALA A 39 -9.99 -1.53 9.79
C ALA A 39 -10.23 -2.77 8.93
N GLU A 40 -10.76 -3.84 9.50
CA GLU A 40 -11.16 -5.04 8.79
C GLU A 40 -12.63 -5.37 9.08
N ILE A 41 -13.42 -5.61 8.04
CA ILE A 41 -14.79 -6.05 8.11
C ILE A 41 -14.93 -7.33 7.28
N GLU A 42 -15.27 -8.42 7.93
CA GLU A 42 -15.56 -9.71 7.30
C GLU A 42 -17.05 -9.81 6.93
N ASP A 43 -17.38 -10.62 5.92
CA ASP A 43 -18.75 -10.77 5.39
C ASP A 43 -19.46 -9.44 5.18
N ALA A 44 -18.72 -8.50 4.56
CA ALA A 44 -19.12 -7.12 4.45
C ALA A 44 -20.30 -6.90 3.51
N TYR A 45 -21.26 -6.11 3.97
CA TYR A 45 -22.24 -5.42 3.11
C TYR A 45 -21.67 -4.04 2.76
N ILE A 46 -21.74 -3.68 1.49
CA ILE A 46 -21.10 -2.48 0.96
C ILE A 46 -22.15 -1.56 0.37
N LEU A 47 -22.45 -0.47 1.05
CA LEU A 47 -23.26 0.62 0.52
C LEU A 47 -22.39 1.55 -0.30
N ILE A 48 -22.78 1.80 -1.56
CA ILE A 48 -21.98 2.58 -2.52
C ILE A 48 -22.79 3.79 -2.97
N THR A 49 -22.26 5.00 -2.78
CA THR A 49 -22.92 6.24 -3.20
C THR A 49 -21.94 7.30 -3.66
N ASP A 50 -22.35 8.10 -4.61
CA ASP A 50 -21.62 9.28 -5.06
C ASP A 50 -21.93 10.55 -4.26
N LYS A 51 -22.78 10.42 -3.21
CA LYS A 51 -23.23 11.54 -2.41
C LYS A 51 -22.31 11.86 -1.24
N LYS A 52 -22.37 13.12 -0.83
CA LYS A 52 -21.90 13.59 0.46
C LYS A 52 -23.02 13.42 1.49
N ILE A 53 -22.71 12.78 2.62
CA ILE A 53 -23.65 12.51 3.70
C ILE A 53 -23.26 13.30 4.94
N THR A 54 -24.08 14.23 5.36
CA THR A 54 -23.85 15.08 6.54
C THR A 54 -24.86 14.84 7.65
N ALA A 55 -26.10 14.54 7.28
CA ALA A 55 -27.18 14.29 8.23
C ALA A 55 -27.41 12.79 8.43
N VAL A 56 -27.58 12.36 9.67
CA VAL A 56 -27.89 10.95 9.98
C VAL A 56 -29.29 10.55 9.50
N SER A 57 -30.22 11.50 9.42
CA SER A 57 -31.57 11.29 8.90
C SER A 57 -31.60 10.61 7.54
N ASP A 58 -30.62 10.89 6.69
CA ASP A 58 -30.54 10.35 5.33
C ASP A 58 -30.24 8.84 5.32
N LEU A 59 -29.55 8.35 6.33
CA LEU A 59 -29.17 6.94 6.49
C LEU A 59 -30.07 6.18 7.46
N LEU A 60 -30.79 6.87 8.33
CA LEU A 60 -31.52 6.23 9.44
C LEU A 60 -32.52 5.16 8.97
N PRO A 61 -33.35 5.39 7.93
CA PRO A 61 -34.29 4.38 7.45
C PRO A 61 -33.61 3.11 6.94
N PHE A 62 -32.43 3.27 6.32
CA PHE A 62 -31.61 2.16 5.87
C PHE A 62 -30.99 1.43 7.06
N LEU A 63 -30.36 2.14 8.00
CA LEU A 63 -29.68 1.54 9.16
C LEU A 63 -30.65 0.73 10.03
N GLU A 64 -31.89 1.20 10.23
CA GLU A 64 -32.92 0.46 10.98
C GLU A 64 -33.31 -0.88 10.33
N LYS A 65 -33.28 -0.94 9.00
CA LYS A 65 -33.50 -2.19 8.25
C LYS A 65 -32.24 -3.07 8.33
N PHE A 66 -31.08 -2.46 8.16
CA PHE A 66 -29.80 -3.14 8.05
C PHE A 66 -29.41 -3.91 9.33
N VAL A 67 -29.56 -3.30 10.52
CA VAL A 67 -29.20 -3.94 11.79
C VAL A 67 -30.00 -5.21 12.10
N LYS A 68 -31.15 -5.42 11.42
CA LYS A 68 -31.95 -6.65 11.53
C LYS A 68 -31.38 -7.79 10.66
N VAL A 69 -30.57 -7.46 9.66
CA VAL A 69 -30.03 -8.42 8.68
C VAL A 69 -28.57 -8.74 8.97
N SER A 70 -27.76 -7.72 9.26
CA SER A 70 -26.33 -7.88 9.50
C SER A 70 -25.80 -6.81 10.46
N LYS A 71 -24.55 -7.04 10.93
CA LYS A 71 -23.82 -6.05 11.73
C LYS A 71 -22.62 -5.46 10.99
N ASN A 72 -22.26 -5.99 9.83
CA ASN A 72 -21.00 -5.68 9.15
C ASN A 72 -21.26 -4.78 7.93
N LEU A 73 -21.15 -3.46 8.13
CA LEU A 73 -21.46 -2.44 7.12
C LEU A 73 -20.20 -1.68 6.70
N VAL A 74 -19.95 -1.63 5.42
CA VAL A 74 -19.02 -0.71 4.79
C VAL A 74 -19.78 0.32 3.99
N ILE A 75 -19.47 1.60 4.14
CA ILE A 75 -20.07 2.68 3.35
C ILE A 75 -18.96 3.32 2.53
N ILE A 76 -19.11 3.28 1.22
CA ILE A 76 -18.23 3.99 0.27
C ILE A 76 -19.02 5.18 -0.25
N ALA A 77 -18.63 6.39 0.15
CA ALA A 77 -19.33 7.62 -0.19
C ALA A 77 -18.34 8.71 -0.63
N GLU A 78 -18.82 9.71 -1.35
CA GLU A 78 -17.97 10.86 -1.68
C GLU A 78 -17.34 11.43 -0.42
N GLU A 79 -18.15 11.72 0.57
CA GLU A 79 -17.73 12.15 1.90
C GLU A 79 -18.82 11.85 2.93
N ILE A 80 -18.40 11.47 4.12
CA ILE A 80 -19.30 11.41 5.29
C ILE A 80 -18.68 12.26 6.39
N GLU A 81 -19.43 13.24 6.88
CA GLU A 81 -18.97 14.18 7.89
C GLU A 81 -20.09 14.58 8.86
N GLY A 82 -19.74 15.44 9.81
CA GLY A 82 -20.68 16.01 10.76
C GLY A 82 -21.41 14.97 11.63
N GLU A 83 -22.73 15.13 11.76
CA GLU A 83 -23.56 14.28 12.60
C GLU A 83 -23.61 12.82 12.12
N ALA A 84 -23.63 12.59 10.82
CA ALA A 84 -23.66 11.26 10.25
C ALA A 84 -22.41 10.45 10.62
N LEU A 85 -21.22 11.06 10.47
CA LEU A 85 -19.96 10.42 10.84
C LEU A 85 -19.90 10.13 12.34
N ALA A 86 -20.23 11.11 13.18
CA ALA A 86 -20.22 10.96 14.63
C ALA A 86 -21.16 9.82 15.09
N THR A 87 -22.37 9.75 14.51
CA THR A 87 -23.35 8.70 14.85
C THR A 87 -22.84 7.31 14.47
N LEU A 88 -22.22 7.14 13.28
CA LEU A 88 -21.65 5.87 12.88
C LEU A 88 -20.51 5.43 13.79
N VAL A 89 -19.63 6.35 14.17
CA VAL A 89 -18.51 6.09 15.10
C VAL A 89 -19.05 5.68 16.48
N VAL A 90 -20.02 6.41 17.03
CA VAL A 90 -20.59 6.11 18.36
C VAL A 90 -21.27 4.72 18.36
N ASN A 91 -22.02 4.38 17.33
CA ASN A 91 -22.66 3.08 17.24
C ASN A 91 -21.67 1.93 17.09
N LYS A 92 -20.57 2.13 16.33
CA LYS A 92 -19.45 1.18 16.29
C LYS A 92 -18.83 0.98 17.66
N LEU A 93 -18.49 2.07 18.37
CA LEU A 93 -17.88 2.01 19.70
C LEU A 93 -18.81 1.33 20.73
N ARG A 94 -20.12 1.49 20.59
CA ARG A 94 -21.11 0.80 21.42
C ARG A 94 -21.33 -0.67 21.03
N GLY A 95 -20.73 -1.12 19.94
CA GLY A 95 -20.90 -2.50 19.43
C GLY A 95 -22.29 -2.78 18.85
N THR A 96 -23.08 -1.76 18.51
CA THR A 96 -24.41 -1.92 17.88
C THR A 96 -24.24 -2.58 16.50
N PHE A 97 -23.29 -2.10 15.72
CA PHE A 97 -22.87 -2.68 14.45
C PHE A 97 -21.43 -2.28 14.13
N ASN A 98 -20.77 -3.10 13.31
CA ASN A 98 -19.43 -2.83 12.81
C ASN A 98 -19.55 -1.94 11.57
N ALA A 99 -19.22 -0.66 11.72
CA ALA A 99 -19.19 0.27 10.62
C ALA A 99 -17.76 0.54 10.16
N LEU A 100 -17.59 0.66 8.85
CA LEU A 100 -16.41 1.21 8.21
C LEU A 100 -16.87 2.20 7.15
N VAL A 101 -16.39 3.43 7.23
CA VAL A 101 -16.63 4.45 6.23
C VAL A 101 -15.36 4.72 5.45
N VAL A 102 -15.45 4.65 4.14
CA VAL A 102 -14.35 4.84 3.20
C VAL A 102 -14.70 5.95 2.23
N LYS A 103 -13.75 6.80 1.90
CA LYS A 103 -13.93 7.82 0.87
C LYS A 103 -13.94 7.19 -0.51
N ALA A 104 -14.87 7.61 -1.36
CA ALA A 104 -14.96 7.16 -2.74
C ALA A 104 -13.68 7.51 -3.54
N PRO A 105 -13.14 6.59 -4.35
CA PRO A 105 -11.98 6.86 -5.18
C PRO A 105 -12.32 7.76 -6.35
N GLY A 106 -11.34 8.56 -6.81
CA GLY A 106 -11.48 9.46 -7.94
C GLY A 106 -12.24 10.74 -7.66
N PHE A 107 -12.48 11.53 -8.72
CA PHE A 107 -13.20 12.81 -8.69
C PHE A 107 -14.09 12.93 -9.93
N GLY A 108 -15.21 13.67 -9.82
CA GLY A 108 -16.13 13.93 -10.94
C GLY A 108 -16.63 12.64 -11.61
N ASP A 109 -16.64 12.60 -12.94
CA ASP A 109 -17.14 11.45 -13.71
C ASP A 109 -16.30 10.18 -13.48
N ARG A 110 -15.00 10.31 -13.25
CA ARG A 110 -14.13 9.17 -12.91
C ARG A 110 -14.53 8.51 -11.60
N ARG A 111 -15.00 9.28 -10.61
CA ARG A 111 -15.55 8.72 -9.37
C ARG A 111 -16.77 7.85 -9.66
N LYS A 112 -17.71 8.33 -10.49
CA LYS A 112 -18.91 7.57 -10.88
C LYS A 112 -18.53 6.25 -11.54
N GLU A 113 -17.57 6.27 -12.46
CA GLU A 113 -17.09 5.06 -13.13
C GLU A 113 -16.43 4.07 -12.17
N MET A 114 -15.62 4.55 -11.23
CA MET A 114 -14.98 3.69 -10.23
C MET A 114 -16.01 3.11 -9.24
N LEU A 115 -17.02 3.88 -8.85
CA LEU A 115 -18.12 3.38 -8.01
C LEU A 115 -18.94 2.31 -8.73
N GLU A 116 -19.17 2.46 -10.05
CA GLU A 116 -19.80 1.42 -10.87
C GLU A 116 -18.93 0.16 -10.94
N ASP A 117 -17.61 0.30 -11.10
CA ASP A 117 -16.68 -0.84 -11.10
C ASP A 117 -16.74 -1.60 -9.77
N ILE A 118 -16.79 -0.88 -8.64
CA ILE A 118 -16.96 -1.46 -7.30
C ILE A 118 -18.31 -2.14 -7.16
N ALA A 119 -19.38 -1.52 -7.65
CA ALA A 119 -20.72 -2.09 -7.60
C ALA A 119 -20.82 -3.39 -8.40
N ILE A 120 -20.28 -3.43 -9.61
CA ILE A 120 -20.24 -4.64 -10.43
C ILE A 120 -19.40 -5.73 -9.76
N LEU A 121 -18.24 -5.39 -9.19
CA LEU A 121 -17.37 -6.33 -8.48
C LEU A 121 -18.06 -6.97 -7.27
N THR A 122 -18.87 -6.19 -6.56
CA THR A 122 -19.49 -6.62 -5.30
C THR A 122 -20.95 -7.10 -5.45
N GLY A 123 -21.53 -6.91 -6.64
CA GLY A 123 -22.93 -7.24 -6.93
C GLY A 123 -23.93 -6.25 -6.31
N GLY A 124 -23.47 -5.04 -5.98
CA GLY A 124 -24.30 -3.96 -5.46
C GLY A 124 -24.80 -3.00 -6.54
N THR A 125 -25.42 -1.93 -6.07
CA THR A 125 -25.91 -0.83 -6.92
C THR A 125 -25.36 0.49 -6.43
N VAL A 126 -24.93 1.38 -7.33
CA VAL A 126 -24.57 2.75 -6.97
C VAL A 126 -25.84 3.55 -6.66
N ILE A 127 -25.88 4.13 -5.47
CA ILE A 127 -26.95 5.03 -5.05
C ILE A 127 -26.59 6.44 -5.48
N SER A 128 -27.25 6.92 -6.52
CA SER A 128 -27.05 8.24 -7.11
C SER A 128 -28.37 8.85 -7.54
N GLU A 129 -28.51 10.16 -7.38
CA GLU A 129 -29.68 10.88 -7.87
C GLU A 129 -29.76 10.89 -9.40
N ASP A 130 -28.62 10.93 -10.06
CA ASP A 130 -28.55 10.84 -11.51
C ASP A 130 -29.13 9.51 -12.02
N LEU A 131 -29.06 8.46 -11.20
CA LEU A 131 -29.63 7.14 -11.48
C LEU A 131 -31.06 6.97 -10.89
N GLY A 132 -31.63 8.04 -10.35
CA GLY A 132 -33.00 8.05 -9.79
C GLY A 132 -33.15 7.38 -8.42
N LYS A 133 -32.03 7.04 -7.74
CA LYS A 133 -32.02 6.42 -6.40
C LYS A 133 -31.65 7.44 -5.33
N LYS A 134 -32.53 7.58 -4.33
CA LYS A 134 -32.30 8.44 -3.15
C LYS A 134 -31.82 7.60 -1.97
N LEU A 135 -31.02 8.22 -1.09
CA LEU A 135 -30.51 7.59 0.14
C LEU A 135 -31.63 7.08 1.06
N GLU A 136 -32.75 7.79 1.13
CA GLU A 136 -33.91 7.43 1.97
C GLU A 136 -34.60 6.11 1.53
N ASN A 137 -34.43 5.74 0.26
CA ASN A 137 -35.11 4.58 -0.34
C ASN A 137 -34.19 3.36 -0.53
N ILE A 138 -33.03 3.34 0.13
CA ILE A 138 -32.07 2.23 0.03
C ILE A 138 -32.66 0.98 0.70
N GLU A 139 -32.54 -0.15 0.02
CA GLU A 139 -32.80 -1.47 0.57
C GLU A 139 -31.49 -2.23 0.82
N VAL A 140 -31.50 -3.19 1.74
CA VAL A 140 -30.32 -4.01 2.03
C VAL A 140 -29.86 -4.79 0.80
N ALA A 141 -30.78 -5.11 -0.11
CA ALA A 141 -30.50 -5.77 -1.38
C ALA A 141 -29.71 -4.90 -2.38
N ASP A 142 -29.67 -3.58 -2.21
CA ASP A 142 -28.87 -2.67 -3.04
C ASP A 142 -27.39 -2.71 -2.64
N CYS A 143 -27.06 -3.22 -1.44
CA CYS A 143 -25.69 -3.34 -0.98
C CYS A 143 -24.93 -4.41 -1.74
N GLY A 144 -23.70 -4.09 -2.14
CA GLY A 144 -22.74 -5.09 -2.57
C GLY A 144 -22.29 -5.99 -1.42
N ARG A 145 -21.64 -7.10 -1.75
CA ARG A 145 -21.12 -8.07 -0.79
C ARG A 145 -19.67 -8.41 -1.10
N ALA A 146 -18.88 -8.63 -0.05
CA ALA A 146 -17.52 -9.15 -0.17
C ALA A 146 -17.17 -10.05 1.01
N ASP A 147 -16.20 -10.97 0.83
CA ASP A 147 -15.69 -11.81 1.92
C ASP A 147 -15.06 -10.94 3.01
N LYS A 148 -14.27 -9.93 2.59
CA LYS A 148 -13.56 -9.03 3.50
C LYS A 148 -13.33 -7.67 2.85
N VAL A 149 -13.43 -6.63 3.65
CA VAL A 149 -12.94 -5.28 3.30
C VAL A 149 -11.90 -4.86 4.33
N LYS A 150 -10.72 -4.50 3.84
CA LYS A 150 -9.59 -4.00 4.65
C LYS A 150 -9.26 -2.59 4.23
N SER A 151 -9.16 -1.69 5.20
CA SER A 151 -8.83 -0.27 4.95
C SER A 151 -7.81 0.22 5.96
N ASP A 152 -6.84 0.97 5.49
CA ASP A 152 -5.91 1.76 6.28
C ASP A 152 -6.14 3.27 6.04
N LYS A 153 -5.18 4.12 6.37
CA LYS A 153 -5.29 5.58 6.18
C LYS A 153 -5.32 5.99 4.70
N GLU A 154 -4.73 5.21 3.82
CA GLU A 154 -4.46 5.58 2.43
C GLU A 154 -5.18 4.68 1.44
N ASN A 155 -5.36 3.41 1.78
CA ASN A 155 -5.83 2.39 0.85
C ASN A 155 -7.03 1.61 1.39
N THR A 156 -7.86 1.13 0.48
CA THR A 156 -8.91 0.16 0.78
C THR A 156 -8.85 -1.00 -0.20
N SER A 157 -8.90 -2.21 0.33
CA SER A 157 -8.92 -3.47 -0.43
C SER A 157 -10.25 -4.18 -0.20
N ILE A 158 -10.97 -4.46 -1.27
CA ILE A 158 -12.16 -5.32 -1.30
C ILE A 158 -11.71 -6.70 -1.76
N ILE A 159 -11.97 -7.72 -0.98
CA ILE A 159 -11.50 -9.10 -1.20
C ILE A 159 -12.69 -10.03 -1.30
N GLY A 160 -12.73 -10.85 -2.34
CA GLY A 160 -13.81 -11.81 -2.57
C GLY A 160 -15.15 -11.14 -2.84
N GLY A 161 -15.19 -10.16 -3.75
CA GLY A 161 -16.42 -9.54 -4.22
C GLY A 161 -17.40 -10.58 -4.77
N LYS A 162 -18.69 -10.41 -4.47
CA LYS A 162 -19.76 -11.37 -4.82
C LYS A 162 -20.52 -10.99 -6.10
N GLY A 163 -19.91 -10.15 -6.95
CA GLY A 163 -20.50 -9.78 -8.24
C GLY A 163 -20.58 -10.94 -9.23
N ASP A 164 -21.46 -10.78 -10.22
CA ASP A 164 -21.57 -11.76 -11.31
C ASP A 164 -20.35 -11.69 -12.22
N LYS A 165 -19.65 -12.81 -12.37
CA LYS A 165 -18.45 -12.95 -13.22
C LYS A 165 -18.68 -12.52 -14.67
N LYS A 166 -19.90 -12.73 -15.20
CA LYS A 166 -20.24 -12.32 -16.57
C LYS A 166 -20.30 -10.81 -16.67
N LEU A 167 -20.88 -10.13 -15.66
CA LEU A 167 -20.93 -8.67 -15.62
C LEU A 167 -19.55 -8.07 -15.43
N ILE A 168 -18.70 -8.65 -14.58
CA ILE A 168 -17.31 -8.24 -14.39
C ILE A 168 -16.53 -8.38 -15.71
N SER A 169 -16.64 -9.53 -16.39
CA SER A 169 -15.99 -9.75 -17.69
C SER A 169 -16.48 -8.77 -18.77
N ALA A 170 -17.79 -8.51 -18.83
CA ALA A 170 -18.36 -7.54 -19.77
C ALA A 170 -17.84 -6.12 -19.50
N ARG A 171 -17.69 -5.73 -18.22
CA ARG A 171 -17.13 -4.43 -17.82
C ARG A 171 -15.66 -4.31 -18.20
N VAL A 172 -14.86 -5.36 -17.98
CA VAL A 172 -13.45 -5.45 -18.40
C VAL A 172 -13.32 -5.26 -19.91
N GLU A 173 -14.15 -5.94 -20.71
CA GLU A 173 -14.13 -5.78 -22.17
C GLU A 173 -14.57 -4.38 -22.63
N LYS A 174 -15.51 -3.75 -21.89
CA LYS A 174 -15.89 -2.35 -22.16
C LYS A 174 -14.68 -1.42 -21.96
N ILE A 175 -13.98 -1.53 -20.81
CA ILE A 175 -12.80 -0.70 -20.51
C ILE A 175 -11.68 -0.94 -21.54
N ARG A 176 -11.46 -2.19 -21.98
CA ARG A 176 -10.48 -2.50 -23.05
C ARG A 176 -10.78 -1.77 -24.36
N ARG A 177 -12.06 -1.68 -24.74
CA ARG A 177 -12.46 -0.91 -25.92
C ARG A 177 -12.23 0.59 -25.74
N GLU A 178 -12.58 1.14 -24.57
CA GLU A 178 -12.34 2.54 -24.23
C GLU A 178 -10.84 2.90 -24.33
N ILE A 179 -9.93 2.00 -23.92
CA ILE A 179 -8.47 2.16 -24.08
C ILE A 179 -8.08 2.27 -25.56
N VAL A 180 -8.64 1.44 -26.43
CA VAL A 180 -8.32 1.43 -27.87
C VAL A 180 -8.90 2.65 -28.59
N GLU A 181 -10.09 3.07 -28.24
CA GLU A 181 -10.82 4.19 -28.84
C GLU A 181 -10.33 5.55 -28.35
N SER A 182 -9.68 5.60 -27.19
CA SER A 182 -9.21 6.86 -26.59
C SER A 182 -8.06 7.48 -27.41
N THR A 183 -8.23 8.75 -27.74
CA THR A 183 -7.21 9.57 -28.42
C THR A 183 -6.29 10.32 -27.44
N SER A 184 -6.67 10.38 -26.16
CA SER A 184 -5.92 11.03 -25.09
C SER A 184 -5.02 10.03 -24.38
N ASP A 185 -3.72 10.27 -24.35
CA ASP A 185 -2.76 9.41 -23.65
C ASP A 185 -3.05 9.38 -22.15
N PHE A 186 -3.47 10.50 -21.56
CA PHE A 186 -3.84 10.59 -20.17
C PHE A 186 -5.10 9.76 -19.84
N ASP A 187 -6.14 9.81 -20.68
CA ASP A 187 -7.34 9.00 -20.44
C ASP A 187 -7.05 7.52 -20.67
N ARG A 188 -6.21 7.19 -21.66
CA ARG A 188 -5.76 5.82 -21.88
C ARG A 188 -5.03 5.25 -20.68
N GLU A 189 -4.14 6.02 -20.06
CA GLU A 189 -3.46 5.64 -18.82
C GLU A 189 -4.46 5.37 -17.69
N LYS A 190 -5.46 6.23 -17.53
CA LYS A 190 -6.50 6.07 -16.49
C LYS A 190 -7.41 4.87 -16.73
N PHE A 191 -7.75 4.58 -17.96
CA PHE A 191 -8.48 3.36 -18.30
C PHE A 191 -7.65 2.11 -18.05
N GLN A 192 -6.34 2.13 -18.34
CA GLN A 192 -5.42 1.04 -18.02
C GLN A 192 -5.34 0.80 -16.51
N GLU A 193 -5.27 1.85 -15.71
CA GLU A 193 -5.29 1.79 -14.25
C GLU A 193 -6.59 1.13 -13.73
N ARG A 194 -7.75 1.52 -14.23
CA ARG A 194 -9.05 0.91 -13.90
C ARG A 194 -9.10 -0.55 -14.32
N LEU A 195 -8.65 -0.86 -15.54
CA LEU A 195 -8.57 -2.23 -16.02
C LEU A 195 -7.73 -3.12 -15.11
N ALA A 196 -6.55 -2.64 -14.72
CA ALA A 196 -5.67 -3.36 -13.81
C ALA A 196 -6.31 -3.60 -12.44
N LYS A 197 -6.99 -2.59 -11.89
CA LYS A 197 -7.70 -2.71 -10.60
C LYS A 197 -8.87 -3.71 -10.65
N LEU A 198 -9.65 -3.71 -11.72
CA LEU A 198 -10.82 -4.58 -11.84
C LEU A 198 -10.46 -6.02 -12.25
N SER A 199 -9.48 -6.20 -13.13
CA SER A 199 -9.08 -7.52 -13.66
C SER A 199 -7.98 -8.20 -12.86
N GLY A 200 -7.19 -7.43 -12.08
CA GLY A 200 -6.01 -7.94 -11.38
C GLY A 200 -6.32 -8.75 -10.11
N GLY A 201 -7.50 -8.58 -9.53
CA GLY A 201 -7.86 -9.22 -8.27
C GLY A 201 -6.94 -8.84 -7.10
N VAL A 202 -7.05 -9.59 -6.01
CA VAL A 202 -6.22 -9.45 -4.82
C VAL A 202 -5.47 -10.75 -4.55
N ALA A 203 -4.14 -10.68 -4.57
CA ALA A 203 -3.28 -11.77 -4.12
C ALA A 203 -3.17 -11.74 -2.59
N ILE A 204 -3.43 -12.87 -1.94
CA ILE A 204 -3.36 -13.05 -0.49
C ILE A 204 -2.22 -14.00 -0.18
N ILE A 205 -1.28 -13.54 0.63
CA ILE A 205 -0.20 -14.38 1.17
C ILE A 205 -0.63 -14.83 2.56
N ASN A 206 -1.02 -16.09 2.69
CA ASN A 206 -1.33 -16.72 3.99
C ASN A 206 -0.04 -17.26 4.58
N VAL A 207 0.51 -16.57 5.57
CA VAL A 207 1.78 -16.95 6.20
C VAL A 207 1.54 -18.10 7.13
N GLY A 208 2.30 -19.20 6.95
CA GLY A 208 2.26 -20.39 7.79
C GLY A 208 3.51 -20.52 8.65
N ALA A 209 3.35 -21.00 9.88
CA ALA A 209 4.44 -21.32 10.81
C ALA A 209 3.99 -22.35 11.86
N ALA A 210 4.97 -22.92 12.58
CA ALA A 210 4.69 -23.94 13.60
C ALA A 210 4.23 -23.33 14.93
N THR A 211 4.63 -22.10 15.24
CA THR A 211 4.29 -21.40 16.49
C THR A 211 3.75 -20.00 16.21
N GLU A 212 3.00 -19.45 17.16
CA GLU A 212 2.46 -18.08 17.04
C GLU A 212 3.55 -17.01 16.98
N VAL A 213 4.64 -17.20 17.72
CA VAL A 213 5.78 -16.26 17.72
C VAL A 213 6.47 -16.27 16.36
N GLU A 214 6.76 -17.45 15.81
CA GLU A 214 7.33 -17.62 14.48
C GLU A 214 6.41 -17.07 13.38
N LEU A 215 5.09 -17.26 13.55
CA LEU A 215 4.09 -16.75 12.61
C LEU A 215 4.12 -15.23 12.54
N LYS A 216 4.17 -14.55 13.70
CA LYS A 216 4.25 -13.10 13.77
C LYS A 216 5.55 -12.55 13.15
N ASP A 217 6.70 -13.14 13.50
CA ASP A 217 7.99 -12.75 12.92
C ASP A 217 7.98 -12.91 11.40
N LYS A 218 7.57 -14.08 10.91
CA LYS A 218 7.52 -14.38 9.49
C LYS A 218 6.54 -13.47 8.73
N LYS A 219 5.40 -13.17 9.35
CA LYS A 219 4.39 -12.25 8.78
C LYS A 219 4.95 -10.84 8.61
N GLU A 220 5.59 -10.27 9.65
CA GLU A 220 6.19 -8.94 9.56
C GLU A 220 7.29 -8.89 8.48
N ARG A 221 8.12 -9.93 8.36
CA ARG A 221 9.13 -10.05 7.29
C ARG A 221 8.51 -10.12 5.90
N VAL A 222 7.38 -10.79 5.74
CA VAL A 222 6.66 -10.84 4.46
C VAL A 222 6.03 -9.50 4.13
N ILE A 223 5.46 -8.80 5.13
CA ILE A 223 4.92 -7.43 4.97
C ILE A 223 6.02 -6.48 4.50
N ASP A 224 7.19 -6.54 5.14
CA ASP A 224 8.36 -5.73 4.77
C ASP A 224 8.82 -6.03 3.33
N ALA A 225 8.93 -7.30 2.97
CA ALA A 225 9.30 -7.70 1.61
C ALA A 225 8.30 -7.21 0.55
N VAL A 226 7.00 -7.25 0.84
CA VAL A 226 5.96 -6.72 -0.05
C VAL A 226 6.07 -5.20 -0.18
N ALA A 227 6.31 -4.48 0.92
CA ALA A 227 6.49 -3.03 0.92
C ALA A 227 7.74 -2.62 0.12
N ALA A 228 8.87 -3.31 0.33
CA ALA A 228 10.10 -3.09 -0.41
C ALA A 228 9.91 -3.35 -1.92
N THR A 229 9.19 -4.41 -2.28
CA THR A 229 8.89 -4.72 -3.68
C THR A 229 8.03 -3.63 -4.34
N LYS A 230 7.02 -3.10 -3.63
CA LYS A 230 6.22 -1.96 -4.13
C LYS A 230 7.07 -0.71 -4.34
N ALA A 231 7.90 -0.36 -3.37
CA ALA A 231 8.81 0.78 -3.48
C ALA A 231 9.80 0.64 -4.65
N ALA A 232 10.29 -0.59 -4.91
CA ALA A 232 11.15 -0.89 -6.04
C ALA A 232 10.44 -0.75 -7.40
N LEU A 233 9.14 -1.08 -7.47
CA LEU A 233 8.33 -0.87 -8.68
C LEU A 233 8.08 0.61 -8.97
N GLU A 234 8.02 1.46 -7.95
CA GLU A 234 7.76 2.89 -8.11
C GLU A 234 8.99 3.68 -8.62
N GLU A 235 10.17 3.45 -8.05
CA GLU A 235 11.38 4.25 -8.34
C GLU A 235 12.58 3.42 -8.82
N GLY A 236 12.43 2.09 -8.93
CA GLY A 236 13.50 1.19 -9.32
C GLY A 236 14.37 0.73 -8.15
N ILE A 237 15.50 0.13 -8.50
CA ILE A 237 16.43 -0.49 -7.56
C ILE A 237 17.84 0.08 -7.67
N VAL A 238 18.60 -0.03 -6.59
CA VAL A 238 20.02 0.29 -6.52
C VAL A 238 20.79 -0.90 -5.95
N PRO A 239 22.13 -0.96 -6.11
CA PRO A 239 22.94 -1.96 -5.41
C PRO A 239 22.73 -1.87 -3.90
N GLY A 240 22.36 -3.02 -3.29
CA GLY A 240 22.07 -3.11 -1.88
C GLY A 240 23.34 -3.16 -1.00
N GLY A 241 23.15 -3.45 0.29
CA GLY A 241 24.25 -3.54 1.23
C GLY A 241 24.97 -2.20 1.48
N ALA A 242 24.23 -1.09 1.37
CA ALA A 242 24.71 0.29 1.48
C ALA A 242 25.76 0.69 0.41
N VAL A 243 25.94 -0.11 -0.64
CA VAL A 243 26.92 0.18 -1.72
C VAL A 243 26.54 1.43 -2.48
N ALA A 244 25.23 1.67 -2.71
CA ALA A 244 24.76 2.89 -3.38
C ALA A 244 25.16 4.16 -2.61
N LEU A 245 25.06 4.16 -1.28
CA LEU A 245 25.45 5.28 -0.43
C LEU A 245 26.97 5.49 -0.44
N LEU A 246 27.77 4.41 -0.45
CA LEU A 246 29.22 4.51 -0.61
C LEU A 246 29.61 5.12 -1.96
N ASP A 247 28.97 4.73 -3.04
CA ASP A 247 29.22 5.30 -4.37
C ASP A 247 28.92 6.79 -4.40
N ILE A 248 27.81 7.21 -3.76
CA ILE A 248 27.45 8.62 -3.62
C ILE A 248 28.52 9.37 -2.82
N SER A 249 28.94 8.84 -1.67
CA SER A 249 29.97 9.49 -0.84
C SER A 249 31.27 9.73 -1.60
N GLN A 250 31.69 8.77 -2.46
CA GLN A 250 32.89 8.91 -3.28
C GLN A 250 32.74 10.00 -4.37
N LYS A 251 31.53 10.24 -4.85
CA LYS A 251 31.22 11.28 -5.84
C LYS A 251 31.02 12.67 -5.21
N MET A 252 30.75 12.74 -3.93
CA MET A 252 30.62 13.99 -3.19
C MET A 252 31.98 14.67 -3.03
N ASN A 253 32.12 15.86 -3.60
CA ASN A 253 33.39 16.62 -3.62
C ASN A 253 33.17 18.03 -3.07
N SER A 254 33.68 18.29 -1.88
CA SER A 254 33.58 19.59 -1.21
C SER A 254 34.27 20.74 -1.98
N LYS A 255 35.29 20.44 -2.81
CA LYS A 255 35.94 21.45 -3.64
C LYS A 255 35.02 22.09 -4.68
N ASP A 256 34.02 21.36 -5.14
CA ASP A 256 33.07 21.91 -6.09
C ASP A 256 32.07 22.87 -5.38
N LEU A 257 31.79 22.61 -4.11
CA LEU A 257 31.01 23.50 -3.27
C LEU A 257 31.80 24.77 -2.93
N GLU A 258 33.09 24.66 -2.60
CA GLU A 258 33.97 25.79 -2.38
C GLU A 258 34.09 26.70 -3.61
N LYS A 259 34.20 26.13 -4.82
CA LYS A 259 34.21 26.87 -6.07
C LYS A 259 32.91 27.63 -6.36
N SER A 260 31.79 27.14 -5.85
CA SER A 260 30.49 27.82 -5.97
C SER A 260 30.31 28.97 -4.99
N GLY A 261 31.27 29.22 -4.11
CA GLY A 261 31.26 30.34 -3.15
C GLY A 261 30.60 30.00 -1.82
N ALA A 262 30.51 28.71 -1.49
CA ALA A 262 29.96 28.26 -0.21
C ALA A 262 30.82 28.72 0.97
N SER A 263 30.18 29.01 2.09
CA SER A 263 30.81 29.35 3.35
C SER A 263 31.55 28.13 3.94
N ARG A 264 32.48 28.40 4.87
CA ARG A 264 33.19 27.35 5.58
C ARG A 264 32.23 26.41 6.34
N ASP A 265 31.15 26.93 6.91
CA ASP A 265 30.19 26.17 7.68
C ASP A 265 29.38 25.23 6.77
N GLU A 266 29.03 25.69 5.57
CA GLU A 266 28.37 24.84 4.56
C GLU A 266 29.27 23.71 4.08
N VAL A 267 30.56 23.96 3.90
CA VAL A 267 31.57 22.93 3.55
C VAL A 267 31.67 21.89 4.68
N ILE A 268 31.74 22.35 5.94
CA ILE A 268 31.75 21.44 7.10
C ILE A 268 30.48 20.58 7.16
N GLY A 269 29.31 21.19 6.98
CA GLY A 269 28.03 20.47 6.92
C GLY A 269 28.02 19.40 5.82
N PHE A 270 28.51 19.74 4.63
CA PHE A 270 28.64 18.80 3.52
C PHE A 270 29.55 17.61 3.83
N GLU A 271 30.69 17.84 4.44
CA GLU A 271 31.61 16.75 4.83
C GLU A 271 31.05 15.88 5.97
N LEU A 272 30.24 16.47 6.87
CA LEU A 272 29.50 15.70 7.88
C LEU A 272 28.50 14.74 7.23
N VAL A 273 27.67 15.22 6.31
CA VAL A 273 26.71 14.38 5.59
C VAL A 273 27.45 13.30 4.80
N LYS A 274 28.51 13.67 4.07
CA LYS A 274 29.33 12.73 3.32
C LYS A 274 29.88 11.59 4.19
N SER A 275 30.35 11.91 5.39
CA SER A 275 30.82 10.91 6.35
C SER A 275 29.68 10.07 6.91
N ALA A 276 28.54 10.70 7.21
CA ALA A 276 27.40 10.03 7.82
C ALA A 276 26.77 8.98 6.90
N ILE A 277 26.67 9.23 5.59
CA ILE A 277 26.07 8.29 4.64
C ILE A 277 26.87 7.00 4.43
N GLU A 278 28.12 6.94 4.90
CA GLU A 278 28.92 5.71 4.92
C GLU A 278 28.65 4.83 6.16
N SER A 279 28.03 5.40 7.21
CA SER A 279 27.75 4.69 8.47
C SER A 279 26.88 3.44 8.31
N PRO A 280 25.87 3.40 7.42
CA PRO A 280 25.08 2.19 7.19
C PRO A 280 25.93 1.00 6.73
N PHE A 281 26.92 1.23 5.86
CA PHE A 281 27.85 0.18 5.44
C PHE A 281 28.70 -0.31 6.61
N THR A 282 29.29 0.62 7.37
CA THR A 282 30.09 0.29 8.54
C THR A 282 29.30 -0.56 9.53
N LYS A 283 28.07 -0.13 9.84
CA LYS A 283 27.19 -0.85 10.78
C LYS A 283 26.79 -2.23 10.28
N LEU A 284 26.54 -2.35 8.99
CA LEU A 284 26.22 -3.63 8.37
C LEU A 284 27.37 -4.64 8.48
N MET A 285 28.62 -4.19 8.23
CA MET A 285 29.81 -5.05 8.39
C MET A 285 30.01 -5.46 9.85
N GLU A 286 29.89 -4.54 10.80
CA GLU A 286 30.01 -4.81 12.23
C GLU A 286 28.96 -5.82 12.71
N ASN A 287 27.70 -5.68 12.27
CA ASN A 287 26.62 -6.62 12.58
C ASN A 287 26.90 -8.03 12.03
N GLY A 288 27.61 -8.12 10.89
CA GLY A 288 28.09 -9.37 10.33
C GLY A 288 29.36 -9.94 11.03
N GLY A 289 29.87 -9.26 12.07
CA GLY A 289 31.10 -9.68 12.77
C GLY A 289 32.39 -9.39 11.98
N LEU A 290 32.32 -8.53 10.96
CA LEU A 290 33.44 -8.21 10.07
C LEU A 290 34.12 -6.90 10.46
N ASN A 291 35.43 -6.76 10.18
CA ASN A 291 36.16 -5.51 10.40
C ASN A 291 35.78 -4.46 9.35
N SER A 292 34.91 -3.54 9.72
CA SER A 292 34.43 -2.49 8.83
C SER A 292 35.53 -1.56 8.34
N GLY A 293 36.53 -1.28 9.18
CA GLY A 293 37.68 -0.41 8.84
C GLY A 293 38.55 -0.95 7.70
N GLU A 294 38.71 -2.28 7.62
CA GLU A 294 39.44 -2.92 6.52
C GLU A 294 38.58 -3.01 5.24
N LEU A 295 37.30 -3.31 5.40
CA LEU A 295 36.40 -3.54 4.26
C LEU A 295 35.97 -2.25 3.57
N ILE A 296 35.86 -1.13 4.30
CA ILE A 296 35.37 0.13 3.73
C ILE A 296 36.27 0.66 2.60
N ALA A 297 37.60 0.51 2.73
CA ALA A 297 38.52 0.92 1.69
C ALA A 297 38.36 0.09 0.40
N LYS A 298 38.15 -1.23 0.55
CA LYS A 298 37.87 -2.14 -0.57
C LYS A 298 36.53 -1.81 -1.20
N ALA A 299 35.52 -1.56 -0.36
CA ALA A 299 34.17 -1.23 -0.81
C ALA A 299 34.11 0.09 -1.58
N ARG A 300 34.77 1.14 -1.10
CA ARG A 300 34.90 2.44 -1.80
C ARG A 300 35.48 2.29 -3.20
N ALA A 301 36.52 1.47 -3.35
CA ALA A 301 37.15 1.22 -4.64
C ALA A 301 36.26 0.42 -5.61
N ALA A 302 35.31 -0.37 -5.09
CA ALA A 302 34.46 -1.25 -5.85
C ALA A 302 33.02 -0.68 -6.07
N SER A 303 32.58 0.26 -5.24
CA SER A 303 31.20 0.78 -5.22
C SER A 303 30.75 1.41 -6.54
N ALA A 304 31.65 2.11 -7.25
CA ALA A 304 31.38 2.72 -8.55
C ALA A 304 30.96 1.69 -9.63
N LYS A 305 31.26 0.41 -9.42
CA LYS A 305 30.87 -0.72 -10.28
C LYS A 305 29.64 -1.46 -9.74
N GLY A 306 28.98 -0.96 -8.68
CA GLY A 306 27.91 -1.65 -8.00
C GLY A 306 28.35 -2.90 -7.24
N GLN A 307 29.62 -2.99 -6.86
CA GLN A 307 30.20 -4.14 -6.16
C GLN A 307 30.30 -3.89 -4.66
N GLY A 308 30.00 -4.91 -3.88
CA GLY A 308 30.05 -4.89 -2.42
C GLY A 308 30.29 -6.29 -1.87
N PHE A 309 29.91 -6.52 -0.61
CA PHE A 309 30.12 -7.79 0.08
C PHE A 309 28.79 -8.48 0.39
N ASP A 310 28.74 -9.80 0.15
CA ASP A 310 27.68 -10.67 0.63
C ASP A 310 28.05 -11.15 2.04
N ILE A 311 27.50 -10.51 3.06
CA ILE A 311 27.81 -10.78 4.46
C ILE A 311 27.43 -12.22 4.86
N LEU A 312 26.36 -12.75 4.28
CA LEU A 312 25.91 -14.11 4.59
C LEU A 312 26.87 -15.20 4.09
N LYS A 313 27.72 -14.86 3.10
CA LYS A 313 28.72 -15.76 2.52
C LYS A 313 30.16 -15.42 2.92
N THR A 314 30.36 -14.36 3.71
CA THR A 314 31.67 -13.89 4.11
C THR A 314 31.96 -14.38 5.54
N GLU A 315 32.77 -15.40 5.69
CA GLU A 315 33.09 -16.01 6.99
C GLU A 315 34.11 -15.18 7.79
N SER A 316 35.00 -14.47 7.10
CA SER A 316 35.99 -13.62 7.74
C SER A 316 36.35 -12.40 6.88
N THR A 317 36.89 -11.35 7.52
CA THR A 317 37.36 -10.13 6.83
C THR A 317 38.44 -10.44 5.79
N ALA A 318 39.30 -11.41 6.06
CA ALA A 318 40.43 -11.79 5.16
C ALA A 318 39.89 -12.45 3.86
N GLU A 319 38.81 -13.18 3.93
CA GLU A 319 38.19 -13.89 2.79
C GLU A 319 37.17 -13.05 2.05
N ALA A 320 36.88 -11.83 2.51
CA ALA A 320 35.91 -10.95 1.93
C ALA A 320 36.28 -10.56 0.49
N VAL A 321 35.44 -11.00 -0.46
CA VAL A 321 35.54 -10.72 -1.88
C VAL A 321 34.36 -9.85 -2.31
N THR A 322 34.64 -8.82 -3.11
CA THR A 322 33.58 -7.98 -3.68
C THR A 322 32.86 -8.70 -4.82
N ILE A 323 31.55 -8.62 -4.83
CA ILE A 323 30.66 -9.20 -5.84
C ILE A 323 29.75 -8.12 -6.43
N ASP A 324 29.24 -8.36 -7.63
CA ASP A 324 28.20 -7.52 -8.23
C ASP A 324 26.89 -7.71 -7.47
N MET A 325 26.46 -6.68 -6.74
CA MET A 325 25.34 -6.75 -5.82
C MET A 325 24.03 -7.01 -6.57
N ILE A 326 23.82 -6.38 -7.72
CA ILE A 326 22.58 -6.56 -8.50
C ILE A 326 22.50 -7.99 -9.04
N LYS A 327 23.60 -8.51 -9.61
CA LYS A 327 23.62 -9.90 -10.12
C LYS A 327 23.47 -10.94 -9.01
N ALA A 328 23.96 -10.62 -7.82
CA ALA A 328 23.79 -11.48 -6.64
C ALA A 328 22.39 -11.41 -6.02
N GLY A 329 21.51 -10.52 -6.51
CA GLY A 329 20.17 -10.31 -5.97
C GLY A 329 20.17 -9.51 -4.65
N ILE A 330 21.27 -8.85 -4.32
CA ILE A 330 21.39 -7.98 -3.14
C ILE A 330 21.09 -6.56 -3.60
N ILE A 331 19.81 -6.17 -3.50
CA ILE A 331 19.28 -4.93 -4.05
C ILE A 331 18.47 -4.19 -2.98
N ASP A 332 18.47 -2.87 -3.04
CA ASP A 332 17.63 -2.00 -2.22
C ASP A 332 16.69 -1.18 -3.11
N PRO A 333 15.44 -0.91 -2.68
CA PRO A 333 14.57 0.02 -3.38
C PRO A 333 15.12 1.44 -3.33
N LEU A 334 15.25 2.11 -4.47
CA LEU A 334 15.76 3.49 -4.53
C LEU A 334 14.95 4.42 -3.64
N LYS A 335 13.63 4.32 -3.68
CA LYS A 335 12.72 5.13 -2.87
C LYS A 335 13.04 5.07 -1.37
N VAL A 336 13.33 3.87 -0.85
CA VAL A 336 13.65 3.68 0.57
C VAL A 336 14.95 4.37 0.93
N VAL A 337 16.02 4.13 0.14
CA VAL A 337 17.34 4.71 0.37
C VAL A 337 17.30 6.24 0.29
N ARG A 338 16.65 6.78 -0.74
CA ARG A 338 16.48 8.23 -0.94
C ARG A 338 15.71 8.87 0.23
N THR A 339 14.55 8.33 0.57
CA THR A 339 13.70 8.89 1.63
C THR A 339 14.38 8.81 3.00
N ALA A 340 15.17 7.76 3.25
CA ALA A 340 15.95 7.66 4.49
C ALA A 340 16.96 8.81 4.63
N VAL A 341 17.65 9.16 3.56
CA VAL A 341 18.60 10.29 3.57
C VAL A 341 17.84 11.62 3.67
N GLU A 342 16.79 11.84 2.89
CA GLU A 342 15.99 13.08 2.91
C GLU A 342 15.36 13.38 4.28
N ASN A 343 14.94 12.34 5.01
CA ASN A 343 14.35 12.51 6.34
C ASN A 343 15.39 12.63 7.47
N ALA A 344 16.64 12.28 7.20
CA ALA A 344 17.72 12.37 8.17
C ALA A 344 18.46 13.71 8.14
N VAL A 345 18.32 14.49 7.08
CA VAL A 345 18.92 15.80 6.84
C VAL A 345 17.89 16.90 6.93
#